data_5acd2acc7a0b90d019809e9e2b211946
#
_entry.id   5acd2acc7a0b90d019809e9e2b211946
#
_cell.length_a   1.000
_cell.length_b   1.000
_cell.length_c   1.000
_cell.angle_alpha   90.00
_cell.angle_beta   90.00
_cell.angle_gamma   90.00
#
_symmetry.space_group_name_H-M   'P 1'
#
loop_
_entity.id
_entity.type
_entity.pdbx_description
1 polymer ?
#
loop_
_entity_poly.entity_id
_entity_poly.type
_entity_poly.pdbx_seq_one_letter_code
_entity_poly.pdbx_strand_id
1 'polypeptide(L)'
;MKAIFIAYNQAYNEEIVEVLDAHGQRGFTRWQDIDGRGSVDGEPHYGNHAWPVQNHAILAFVADDKVQPVLSDLKAKDEETKDLGLRAFVWNAEQAF
;
A
#
# COMPACT_ATOMS: atom_id res chain seq x y z
N MET A 1 -13.27 -5.11 12.23
CA MET A 1 -12.28 -5.47 11.17
C MET A 1 -12.45 -4.57 9.97
N LYS A 2 -11.37 -4.06 9.48
CA LYS A 2 -11.35 -3.19 8.30
C LYS A 2 -10.49 -3.81 7.21
N ALA A 3 -10.87 -3.58 5.96
CA ALA A 3 -10.02 -3.88 4.82
C ALA A 3 -9.18 -2.65 4.52
N ILE A 4 -7.88 -2.83 4.31
CA ILE A 4 -6.98 -1.78 3.85
C ILE A 4 -6.40 -2.22 2.51
N PHE A 5 -6.64 -1.43 1.47
CA PHE A 5 -6.01 -1.62 0.17
C PHE A 5 -4.88 -0.61 0.03
N ILE A 6 -3.69 -1.09 -0.27
CA ILE A 6 -2.47 -0.27 -0.35
C ILE A 6 -1.85 -0.48 -1.72
N ALA A 7 -1.71 0.60 -2.50
CA ALA A 7 -1.01 0.57 -3.78
C ALA A 7 0.23 1.45 -3.68
N TYR A 8 1.36 0.99 -4.19
CA TYR A 8 2.64 1.66 -4.00
C TYR A 8 3.66 1.23 -5.06
N ASN A 9 4.71 2.03 -5.20
CA ASN A 9 5.86 1.70 -6.04
C ASN A 9 6.53 0.41 -5.53
N GLN A 10 6.68 -0.57 -6.41
CA GLN A 10 7.22 -1.89 -6.07
C GLN A 10 8.60 -1.83 -5.41
N ALA A 11 9.40 -0.82 -5.73
CA ALA A 11 10.75 -0.69 -5.17
C ALA A 11 10.75 -0.53 -3.65
N TYR A 12 9.63 -0.11 -3.07
CA TYR A 12 9.51 0.13 -1.63
C TYR A 12 8.70 -0.95 -0.92
N ASN A 13 8.56 -2.12 -1.53
CA ASN A 13 7.76 -3.21 -0.96
C ASN A 13 8.21 -3.59 0.45
N GLU A 14 9.52 -3.66 0.70
CA GLU A 14 10.02 -4.06 2.01
C GLU A 14 9.59 -3.08 3.10
N GLU A 15 9.64 -1.77 2.81
CA GLU A 15 9.24 -0.74 3.76
C GLU A 15 7.75 -0.83 4.09
N ILE A 16 6.92 -1.14 3.10
CA ILE A 16 5.48 -1.29 3.32
C ILE A 16 5.18 -2.52 4.17
N VAL A 17 5.83 -3.64 3.87
CA VAL A 17 5.67 -4.87 4.66
C VAL A 17 6.16 -4.65 6.09
N GLU A 18 7.25 -3.92 6.29
CA GLU A 18 7.76 -3.59 7.63
C GLU A 18 6.74 -2.80 8.45
N VAL A 19 6.00 -1.88 7.82
CA VAL A 19 4.94 -1.15 8.52
C VAL A 19 3.87 -2.13 9.03
N LEU A 20 3.43 -3.04 8.18
CA LEU A 20 2.44 -4.04 8.60
C LEU A 20 2.97 -4.93 9.72
N ASP A 21 4.20 -5.42 9.58
CA ASP A 21 4.83 -6.29 10.59
C ASP A 21 5.01 -5.57 11.91
N ALA A 22 5.36 -4.28 11.89
CA ALA A 22 5.55 -3.49 13.10
C ALA A 22 4.26 -3.39 13.93
N HIS A 23 3.12 -3.49 13.29
CA HIS A 23 1.82 -3.48 13.96
C HIS A 23 1.21 -4.88 14.14
N GLY A 24 2.01 -5.92 13.93
CA GLY A 24 1.57 -7.30 14.09
C GLY A 24 0.64 -7.80 13.00
N GLN A 25 0.56 -7.10 11.88
CA GLN A 25 -0.29 -7.49 10.76
C GLN A 25 0.49 -8.37 9.79
N ARG A 26 0.54 -9.65 10.07
CA ARG A 26 1.25 -10.61 9.23
C ARG A 26 0.46 -11.02 8.00
N GLY A 27 -0.87 -11.06 8.09
CA GLY A 27 -1.74 -11.53 7.00
C GLY A 27 -2.00 -10.45 5.97
N PHE A 28 -1.74 -10.77 4.71
CA PHE A 28 -2.13 -9.92 3.59
C PHE A 28 -2.12 -10.73 2.29
N THR A 29 -2.78 -10.20 1.29
CA THR A 29 -2.70 -10.68 -0.09
C THR A 29 -2.02 -9.60 -0.92
N ARG A 30 -1.06 -9.98 -1.75
CA ARG A 30 -0.31 -9.04 -2.57
C ARG A 30 -0.42 -9.38 -4.05
N TRP A 31 -0.65 -8.35 -4.86
CA TRP A 31 -0.51 -8.42 -6.30
C TRP A 31 0.79 -7.73 -6.68
N GLN A 32 1.60 -8.39 -7.49
CA GLN A 32 2.90 -7.88 -7.92
C GLN A 32 2.82 -7.37 -9.35
N ASP A 33 3.66 -6.39 -9.65
CA ASP A 33 3.93 -5.94 -11.02
C ASP A 33 2.66 -5.52 -11.77
N ILE A 34 1.91 -4.61 -11.15
CA ILE A 34 0.70 -4.05 -11.73
C ILE A 34 0.94 -2.60 -12.16
N ASP A 35 0.15 -2.15 -13.11
CA ASP A 35 0.21 -0.77 -13.58
C ASP A 35 -0.55 0.14 -12.63
N GLY A 36 -0.07 1.39 -12.50
CA GLY A 36 -0.75 2.38 -11.70
C GLY A 36 -0.37 3.79 -12.08
N ARG A 37 -1.29 4.71 -11.82
CA ARG A 37 -1.07 6.14 -11.93
C ARG A 37 -1.91 6.79 -10.85
N GLY A 38 -1.31 6.96 -9.66
CA GLY A 38 -2.05 7.27 -8.45
C GLY A 38 -2.25 8.73 -8.15
N SER A 39 -1.48 9.62 -8.78
CA SER A 39 -1.62 11.05 -8.51
C SER A 39 -1.73 11.85 -9.79
N VAL A 40 -2.30 13.05 -9.65
CA VAL A 40 -2.51 13.95 -10.80
C VAL A 40 -1.18 14.32 -11.45
N ASP A 41 -0.16 14.58 -10.63
CA ASP A 41 1.15 15.04 -11.07
C ASP A 41 2.23 13.96 -11.02
N GLY A 42 1.87 12.75 -10.59
CA GLY A 42 2.81 11.65 -10.44
C GLY A 42 3.13 10.97 -11.75
N GLU A 43 4.32 10.39 -11.81
CA GLU A 43 4.72 9.59 -12.95
C GLU A 43 3.90 8.30 -13.01
N PRO A 44 3.50 7.86 -14.22
CA PRO A 44 2.87 6.56 -14.38
C PRO A 44 3.82 5.43 -13.98
N HIS A 45 3.29 4.35 -13.40
CA HIS A 45 4.03 3.14 -13.08
C HIS A 45 3.49 2.01 -13.96
N TYR A 46 3.90 1.99 -15.23
CA TYR A 46 3.33 1.09 -16.23
C TYR A 46 4.24 -0.07 -16.63
N GLY A 47 5.49 -0.07 -16.13
CA GLY A 47 6.43 -1.16 -16.48
C GLY A 47 6.81 -1.23 -17.94
N ASN A 48 6.72 -0.12 -18.66
CA ASN A 48 7.09 -0.07 -20.07
C ASN A 48 8.39 0.72 -20.28
N HIS A 49 8.81 0.87 -21.54
CA HIS A 49 10.08 1.54 -21.86
C HIS A 49 10.14 2.99 -21.36
N ALA A 50 9.05 3.74 -21.49
CA ALA A 50 8.98 5.13 -21.03
C ALA A 50 8.80 5.23 -19.52
N TRP A 51 8.06 4.29 -18.92
CA TRP A 51 7.71 4.28 -17.51
C TRP A 51 7.98 2.89 -16.93
N PRO A 52 9.26 2.55 -16.63
CA PRO A 52 9.62 1.18 -16.27
C PRO A 52 9.17 0.72 -14.89
N VAL A 53 8.88 1.66 -13.99
CA VAL A 53 8.44 1.33 -12.64
C VAL A 53 7.01 0.80 -12.68
N GLN A 54 6.73 -0.19 -11.83
CA GLN A 54 5.39 -0.73 -11.63
C GLN A 54 5.00 -0.64 -10.16
N ASN A 55 3.73 -0.86 -9.88
CA ASN A 55 3.22 -0.94 -8.52
C ASN A 55 3.09 -2.38 -8.05
N HIS A 56 3.09 -2.53 -6.73
CA HIS A 56 2.47 -3.66 -6.05
C HIS A 56 1.20 -3.15 -5.37
N ALA A 57 0.29 -4.05 -5.05
CA ALA A 57 -0.87 -3.75 -4.22
C ALA A 57 -1.02 -4.81 -3.15
N ILE A 58 -1.39 -4.37 -1.95
CA ILE A 58 -1.66 -5.24 -0.81
C ILE A 58 -3.10 -5.02 -0.38
N LEU A 59 -3.78 -6.11 -0.06
CA LEU A 59 -5.06 -6.09 0.65
C LEU A 59 -4.85 -6.81 1.98
N ALA A 60 -5.13 -6.13 3.09
CA ALA A 60 -5.03 -6.68 4.43
C ALA A 60 -6.32 -6.42 5.19
N PHE A 61 -6.72 -7.38 6.03
CA PHE A 61 -7.88 -7.24 6.90
C PHE A 61 -7.36 -7.05 8.32
N VAL A 62 -7.62 -5.88 8.88
CA VAL A 62 -6.91 -5.35 10.05
C VAL A 62 -7.89 -5.10 11.18
N ALA A 63 -7.50 -5.43 12.41
CA ALA A 63 -8.30 -5.12 13.59
C ALA A 63 -8.52 -3.60 13.68
N ASP A 64 -9.70 -3.20 14.15
CA ASP A 64 -10.10 -1.79 14.14
C ASP A 64 -9.11 -0.88 14.86
N ASP A 65 -8.54 -1.34 15.96
CA ASP A 65 -7.60 -0.54 16.76
C ASP A 65 -6.23 -0.37 16.10
N LYS A 66 -5.92 -1.17 15.08
CA LYS A 66 -4.64 -1.08 14.36
C LYS A 66 -4.71 -0.20 13.12
N VAL A 67 -5.91 0.15 12.67
CA VAL A 67 -6.08 0.87 11.41
C VAL A 67 -5.37 2.22 11.41
N GLN A 68 -5.65 3.07 12.41
CA GLN A 68 -5.05 4.40 12.44
C GLN A 68 -3.52 4.37 12.61
N PRO A 69 -2.94 3.54 13.49
CA PRO A 69 -1.49 3.41 13.55
C PRO A 69 -0.85 2.99 12.24
N VAL A 70 -1.45 2.02 11.54
CA VAL A 70 -0.94 1.58 10.23
C VAL A 70 -1.03 2.71 9.21
N LEU A 71 -2.18 3.36 9.10
CA LEU A 71 -2.34 4.47 8.15
C LEU A 71 -1.37 5.61 8.44
N SER A 72 -1.16 5.93 9.72
CA SER A 72 -0.23 6.99 10.12
C SER A 72 1.20 6.68 9.64
N ASP A 73 1.65 5.45 9.84
CA ASP A 73 2.99 5.05 9.41
C ASP A 73 3.11 5.02 7.88
N LEU A 74 2.09 4.54 7.18
CA LEU A 74 2.07 4.57 5.72
C LEU A 74 2.14 6.00 5.19
N LYS A 75 1.37 6.90 5.79
CA LYS A 75 1.38 8.31 5.41
C LYS A 75 2.75 8.93 5.61
N ALA A 76 3.40 8.63 6.74
CA ALA A 76 4.75 9.12 7.01
C ALA A 76 5.74 8.62 5.96
N LYS A 77 5.65 7.36 5.56
CA LYS A 77 6.49 6.81 4.49
C LYS A 77 6.28 7.54 3.17
N ASP A 78 5.03 7.80 2.81
CA ASP A 78 4.70 8.50 1.57
C ASP A 78 5.26 9.92 1.57
N GLU A 79 5.16 10.62 2.71
CA GLU A 79 5.65 11.99 2.85
C GLU A 79 7.17 12.09 2.76
N GLU A 80 7.91 11.11 3.27
CA GLU A 80 9.38 11.13 3.24
C GLU A 80 9.99 10.52 1.98
N THR A 81 9.18 9.86 1.14
CA THR A 81 9.68 9.15 -0.04
C THR A 81 8.99 9.65 -1.30
N LYS A 82 9.69 10.49 -2.06
CA LYS A 82 9.12 11.23 -3.19
C LYS A 82 8.41 10.38 -4.24
N ASP A 83 8.99 9.24 -4.59
CA ASP A 83 8.50 8.43 -5.72
C ASP A 83 7.70 7.21 -5.26
N LEU A 84 7.27 7.18 -4.01
CA LEU A 84 6.53 6.05 -3.47
C LEU A 84 5.15 5.92 -4.12
N GLY A 85 4.45 7.04 -4.33
CA GLY A 85 3.13 7.03 -4.96
C GLY A 85 2.11 6.21 -4.20
N LEU A 86 2.22 6.17 -2.87
CA LEU A 86 1.38 5.33 -2.04
C LEU A 86 -0.04 5.87 -1.94
N ARG A 87 -1.00 4.96 -2.07
CA ARG A 87 -2.40 5.24 -1.76
C ARG A 87 -2.93 4.12 -0.89
N ALA A 88 -3.70 4.48 0.12
CA ALA A 88 -4.32 3.51 1.01
C ALA A 88 -5.80 3.87 1.20
N PHE A 89 -6.65 2.86 1.09
CA PHE A 89 -8.10 3.02 1.23
C PHE A 89 -8.60 2.02 2.27
N VAL A 90 -9.52 2.46 3.10
CA VAL A 90 -10.05 1.65 4.21
C VAL A 90 -11.57 1.59 4.12
N TRP A 91 -12.12 0.40 4.32
CA TRP A 91 -13.56 0.22 4.43
C TRP A 91 -13.88 -0.96 5.38
N ASN A 92 -15.15 -1.06 5.76
CA ASN A 92 -15.57 -2.13 6.66
C ASN A 92 -15.60 -3.48 5.94
N ALA A 93 -15.07 -4.50 6.61
CA ALA A 93 -15.31 -5.88 6.23
C ALA A 93 -16.52 -6.37 7.03
N GLU A 94 -17.64 -6.58 6.36
CA GLU A 94 -18.90 -6.94 7.04
C GLU A 94 -18.84 -8.36 7.62
N GLN A 95 -18.24 -9.28 6.88
CA GLN A 95 -18.15 -10.70 7.28
C GLN A 95 -16.82 -11.28 6.84
N ALA A 96 -16.33 -12.22 7.63
CA ALA A 96 -15.16 -13.03 7.32
C ALA A 96 -15.34 -14.42 7.93
N PHE A 97 -14.57 -15.39 7.45
CA PHE A 97 -14.59 -16.72 8.03
C PHE A 97 -13.19 -17.25 8.29
#